data_17fc9080e57be94442f226a96addd9ee
#
_entry.id   17fc9080e57be94442f226a96addd9ee
#
_cell.length_a   1.000
_cell.length_b   1.000
_cell.length_c   1.000
_cell.angle_alpha   90.00
_cell.angle_beta   90.00
_cell.angle_gamma   90.00
#
_symmetry.space_group_name_H-M   'P 1'
#
loop_
_entity.id
_entity.type
_entity.pdbx_description
1 polymer ?
#
loop_
_entity_poly.entity_id
_entity_poly.type
_entity_poly.pdbx_seq_one_letter_code
_entity_poly.pdbx_strand_id
1 'polypeptide(L)'
;MLQSAVVTGFLPLFCQYTFRMLQRLIDKRITEIVKYYGERISSWDVVNESAQDYAKGAMVPGSKLCKSNYGFMPGDDTFEAFKTTAGLVSDNALMNINDYWSGPEYAEQIKDLQKRGARIDVAGSQMHLFDPKQCLDIAAGKEIQTPNQIWNLMNSIAETGLPIHLSEITITSPGTDLKGQQIQAVIAHNLYRLWFSCKNMMGITWWNVVDDCGALGEPSVSGLFFRDMSPKLSFHALDNLINHTWKTETSVKAGKNGEVKFRGFRGNYEITYIDRDGNEQTVMYHLK
;
A
#
# COMPACT_ATOMS: atom_id res chain seq x y z
N MET A 1 -1.25 11.09 -2.66
CA MET A 1 -0.43 10.49 -3.71
C MET A 1 0.48 11.55 -4.30
N LEU A 2 1.72 11.62 -3.86
CA LEU A 2 2.76 12.32 -4.58
C LEU A 2 3.27 11.35 -5.65
N GLN A 3 2.53 11.19 -6.73
CA GLN A 3 3.16 10.69 -7.94
C GLN A 3 4.36 11.61 -8.19
N SER A 4 5.56 11.04 -8.29
CA SER A 4 6.70 11.76 -8.84
C SER A 4 6.18 12.51 -10.06
N ALA A 5 6.20 13.84 -10.03
CA ALA A 5 5.58 14.66 -11.05
C ALA A 5 6.30 14.41 -12.38
N VAL A 6 5.82 13.42 -13.10
CA VAL A 6 6.25 13.11 -14.44
C VAL A 6 5.68 14.20 -15.33
N VAL A 7 6.55 15.03 -15.80
CA VAL A 7 6.28 15.89 -16.96
C VAL A 7 6.29 15.00 -18.19
N THR A 8 5.22 14.27 -18.43
CA THR A 8 4.99 13.60 -19.70
C THR A 8 4.54 14.65 -20.70
N GLY A 9 5.36 14.95 -21.70
CA GLY A 9 4.89 15.66 -22.88
C GLY A 9 5.77 16.68 -23.56
N PHE A 10 7.10 16.83 -23.26
CA PHE A 10 7.94 17.74 -24.04
C PHE A 10 9.37 17.22 -24.21
N LEU A 11 9.61 16.48 -25.25
CA LEU A 11 10.85 15.74 -25.45
C LEU A 11 11.87 16.20 -26.52
N PRO A 12 11.80 17.34 -27.21
CA PRO A 12 12.97 17.79 -27.97
C PRO A 12 13.86 18.80 -27.25
N LEU A 13 13.42 19.44 -26.17
CA LEU A 13 14.19 20.46 -25.45
C LEU A 13 15.03 19.94 -24.27
N PHE A 14 14.85 18.68 -23.88
CA PHE A 14 15.43 18.09 -22.65
C PHE A 14 16.93 17.78 -22.73
N CYS A 15 17.55 17.76 -23.89
CA CYS A 15 19.01 17.58 -23.99
C CYS A 15 19.83 18.74 -23.37
N GLN A 16 19.20 19.80 -22.93
CA GLN A 16 19.88 20.97 -22.34
C GLN A 16 19.84 21.02 -20.81
N TYR A 17 19.03 20.19 -20.13
CA TYR A 17 19.00 20.19 -18.69
C TYR A 17 20.14 19.38 -18.10
N THR A 18 20.98 20.05 -17.31
CA THR A 18 22.01 19.37 -16.54
C THR A 18 21.42 18.57 -15.39
N PHE A 19 22.07 17.50 -14.96
CA PHE A 19 21.74 16.74 -13.74
C PHE A 19 21.34 17.66 -12.57
N ARG A 20 22.14 18.72 -12.29
CA ARG A 20 21.91 19.66 -11.20
C ARG A 20 20.59 20.43 -11.35
N MET A 21 20.15 20.70 -12.55
CA MET A 21 18.90 21.42 -12.77
C MET A 21 17.70 20.52 -12.49
N LEU A 22 17.71 19.28 -12.97
CA LEU A 22 16.67 18.32 -12.68
C LEU A 22 16.57 18.02 -11.19
N GLN A 23 17.70 17.81 -10.52
CA GLN A 23 17.71 17.64 -9.06
C GLN A 23 17.06 18.82 -8.34
N ARG A 24 17.41 20.05 -8.69
CA ARG A 24 16.79 21.25 -8.11
C ARG A 24 15.27 21.34 -8.37
N LEU A 25 14.81 20.90 -9.53
CA LEU A 25 13.37 20.92 -9.84
C LEU A 25 12.62 19.86 -9.01
N ILE A 26 13.20 18.70 -8.81
CA ILE A 26 12.64 17.64 -7.94
C ILE A 26 12.60 18.14 -6.49
N ASP A 27 13.70 18.65 -5.96
CA ASP A 27 13.79 19.18 -4.59
C ASP A 27 12.79 20.31 -4.38
N LYS A 28 12.67 21.23 -5.36
CA LYS A 28 11.69 22.30 -5.33
C LYS A 28 10.28 21.75 -5.28
N ARG A 29 9.95 20.77 -6.13
CA ARG A 29 8.61 20.16 -6.17
C ARG A 29 8.25 19.47 -4.85
N ILE A 30 9.16 18.67 -4.30
CA ILE A 30 8.97 18.04 -2.99
C ILE A 30 8.73 19.13 -1.92
N THR A 31 9.57 20.16 -1.90
CA THR A 31 9.47 21.23 -0.91
C THR A 31 8.14 21.97 -0.99
N GLU A 32 7.68 22.31 -2.20
CA GLU A 32 6.42 23.03 -2.39
C GLU A 32 5.22 22.22 -1.93
N ILE A 33 5.19 20.92 -2.25
CA ILE A 33 4.08 20.04 -1.87
C ILE A 33 4.07 19.80 -0.37
N VAL A 34 5.20 19.44 0.23
CA VAL A 34 5.28 19.21 1.68
C VAL A 34 4.92 20.48 2.45
N LYS A 35 5.40 21.66 2.03
CA LYS A 35 5.01 22.93 2.66
C LYS A 35 3.52 23.25 2.51
N TYR A 36 2.93 22.92 1.36
CA TYR A 36 1.51 23.21 1.12
C TYR A 36 0.60 22.35 1.97
N TYR A 37 0.87 21.06 2.04
CA TYR A 37 0.04 20.13 2.79
C TYR A 37 0.40 20.05 4.28
N GLY A 38 1.69 20.14 4.61
CA GLY A 38 2.20 20.15 5.99
C GLY A 38 1.72 18.91 6.77
N GLU A 39 1.33 19.14 8.01
CA GLU A 39 0.85 18.09 8.93
C GLU A 39 -0.53 17.51 8.60
N ARG A 40 -1.21 18.03 7.56
CA ARG A 40 -2.50 17.48 7.09
C ARG A 40 -2.35 16.08 6.47
N ILE A 41 -1.13 15.70 6.06
CA ILE A 41 -0.81 14.38 5.52
C ILE A 41 0.13 13.68 6.49
N SER A 42 -0.35 12.57 7.06
CA SER A 42 0.39 11.76 8.01
C SER A 42 1.22 10.63 7.38
N SER A 43 1.05 10.38 6.08
CA SER A 43 1.75 9.31 5.36
C SER A 43 1.99 9.74 3.91
N TRP A 44 3.24 9.64 3.45
CA TRP A 44 3.69 10.13 2.15
C TRP A 44 4.31 8.99 1.34
N ASP A 45 3.79 8.72 0.16
CA ASP A 45 4.51 7.92 -0.85
C ASP A 45 5.58 8.83 -1.48
N VAL A 46 6.80 8.71 -0.94
CA VAL A 46 7.93 9.58 -1.33
C VAL A 46 8.43 9.22 -2.72
N VAL A 47 8.51 7.92 -3.00
CA VAL A 47 8.92 7.37 -4.29
C VAL A 47 7.97 6.26 -4.70
N ASN A 48 7.56 6.28 -5.96
CA ASN A 48 6.68 5.29 -6.57
C ASN A 48 7.36 4.62 -7.77
N GLU A 49 7.32 3.28 -7.83
CA GLU A 49 7.69 2.46 -8.99
C GLU A 49 9.14 2.64 -9.47
N SER A 50 10.10 2.49 -8.57
CA SER A 50 11.53 2.65 -8.85
C SER A 50 12.33 1.34 -8.85
N ALA A 51 11.75 0.21 -8.40
CA ALA A 51 12.49 -1.04 -8.26
C ALA A 51 13.03 -1.61 -9.58
N GLN A 52 12.30 -1.43 -10.69
CA GLN A 52 12.80 -1.83 -12.00
C GLN A 52 14.02 -1.02 -12.44
N ASP A 53 14.05 0.27 -12.11
CA ASP A 53 15.17 1.14 -12.45
C ASP A 53 16.39 0.80 -11.57
N TYR A 54 16.16 0.47 -10.30
CA TYR A 54 17.18 -0.06 -9.40
C TYR A 54 17.80 -1.36 -9.94
N ALA A 55 16.97 -2.32 -10.33
CA ALA A 55 17.41 -3.60 -10.91
C ALA A 55 18.22 -3.44 -12.19
N LYS A 56 17.98 -2.39 -12.98
CA LYS A 56 18.77 -2.04 -14.17
C LYS A 56 20.05 -1.26 -13.85
N GLY A 57 20.35 -0.99 -12.57
CA GLY A 57 21.50 -0.21 -12.15
C GLY A 57 21.39 1.28 -12.44
N ALA A 58 20.19 1.82 -12.59
CA ALA A 58 19.94 3.24 -12.83
C ALA A 58 20.07 4.09 -11.55
N MET A 59 19.90 3.48 -10.37
CA MET A 59 19.91 4.12 -9.07
C MET A 59 21.31 4.14 -8.43
N VAL A 60 22.30 4.67 -9.16
CA VAL A 60 23.70 4.74 -8.66
C VAL A 60 24.03 6.15 -8.20
N PRO A 61 24.70 6.33 -7.06
CA PRO A 61 25.23 7.63 -6.66
C PRO A 61 26.10 8.23 -7.75
N GLY A 62 25.81 9.48 -8.11
CA GLY A 62 26.61 10.16 -9.11
C GLY A 62 25.92 11.35 -9.76
N SER A 63 26.64 12.02 -10.65
CA SER A 63 26.18 13.24 -11.33
C SER A 63 25.61 12.99 -12.73
N LYS A 64 25.22 11.76 -13.03
CA LYS A 64 24.72 11.39 -14.37
C LYS A 64 23.19 11.31 -14.40
N LEU A 65 22.62 11.66 -15.56
CA LEU A 65 21.23 11.37 -15.84
C LEU A 65 21.09 9.91 -16.23
N CYS A 66 20.08 9.24 -15.67
CA CYS A 66 19.73 7.87 -15.98
C CYS A 66 18.36 7.82 -16.65
N LYS A 67 18.19 6.90 -17.60
CA LYS A 67 16.88 6.63 -18.19
C LYS A 67 16.08 5.78 -17.20
N SER A 68 14.97 6.31 -16.75
CA SER A 68 14.02 5.64 -15.88
C SER A 68 12.70 5.35 -16.60
N ASN A 69 11.78 4.69 -15.92
CA ASN A 69 10.40 4.53 -16.41
C ASN A 69 9.69 5.89 -16.56
N TYR A 70 10.12 6.91 -15.84
CA TYR A 70 9.58 8.28 -15.86
C TYR A 70 10.35 9.25 -16.76
N GLY A 71 11.29 8.76 -17.57
CA GLY A 71 12.12 9.58 -18.45
C GLY A 71 13.56 9.70 -17.94
N PHE A 72 14.20 10.83 -18.20
CA PHE A 72 15.54 11.08 -17.69
C PHE A 72 15.47 11.66 -16.26
N MET A 73 16.01 10.91 -15.32
CA MET A 73 16.06 11.27 -13.90
C MET A 73 17.52 11.44 -13.46
N PRO A 74 17.81 12.23 -12.43
CA PRO A 74 19.11 12.19 -11.76
C PRO A 74 19.40 10.77 -11.28
N GLY A 75 20.61 10.27 -11.50
CA GLY A 75 21.02 9.01 -10.87
C GLY A 75 20.87 9.15 -9.34
N ASP A 76 20.32 8.13 -8.71
CA ASP A 76 20.06 8.14 -7.27
C ASP A 76 18.93 9.09 -6.79
N ASP A 77 18.04 9.45 -7.68
CA ASP A 77 16.88 10.31 -7.38
C ASP A 77 16.02 9.77 -6.22
N THR A 78 15.91 8.45 -6.09
CA THR A 78 15.18 7.80 -4.99
C THR A 78 15.78 8.16 -3.63
N PHE A 79 17.10 8.01 -3.46
CA PHE A 79 17.76 8.36 -2.19
C PHE A 79 17.66 9.86 -1.89
N GLU A 80 17.89 10.71 -2.87
CA GLU A 80 17.81 12.16 -2.69
C GLU A 80 16.37 12.62 -2.40
N ALA A 81 15.35 11.98 -2.98
CA ALA A 81 13.95 12.26 -2.65
C ALA A 81 13.63 11.95 -1.18
N PHE A 82 14.06 10.79 -0.67
CA PHE A 82 13.89 10.46 0.75
C PHE A 82 14.63 11.44 1.66
N LYS A 83 15.85 11.79 1.33
CA LYS A 83 16.68 12.73 2.11
C LYS A 83 16.03 14.13 2.14
N THR A 84 15.59 14.65 1.00
CA THR A 84 14.92 15.95 0.91
C THR A 84 13.62 15.94 1.71
N THR A 85 12.80 14.90 1.56
CA THR A 85 11.51 14.77 2.26
C THR A 85 11.71 14.67 3.77
N ALA A 86 12.68 13.87 4.24
CA ALA A 86 12.97 13.71 5.68
C ALA A 86 13.32 15.04 6.37
N GLY A 87 13.93 15.98 5.66
CA GLY A 87 14.23 17.31 6.18
C GLY A 87 13.02 18.26 6.26
N LEU A 88 11.85 17.84 5.76
CA LEU A 88 10.68 18.71 5.61
C LEU A 88 9.44 18.22 6.37
N VAL A 89 9.27 16.90 6.50
CA VAL A 89 8.11 16.29 7.19
C VAL A 89 8.40 16.14 8.69
N SER A 90 7.33 16.09 9.49
CA SER A 90 7.47 15.81 10.94
C SER A 90 7.92 14.37 11.20
N ASP A 91 8.49 14.13 12.38
CA ASP A 91 8.91 12.79 12.80
C ASP A 91 7.74 11.80 12.90
N ASN A 92 6.52 12.30 13.09
CA ASN A 92 5.31 11.49 13.17
C ASN A 92 4.72 11.12 11.78
N ALA A 93 5.15 11.78 10.71
CA ALA A 93 4.70 11.46 9.38
C ALA A 93 5.45 10.22 8.85
N LEU A 94 4.72 9.28 8.25
CA LEU A 94 5.31 8.09 7.63
C LEU A 94 5.83 8.41 6.24
N MET A 95 7.00 7.87 5.92
CA MET A 95 7.62 7.98 4.61
C MET A 95 7.67 6.60 3.96
N ASN A 96 6.94 6.46 2.85
CA ASN A 96 6.75 5.19 2.17
C ASN A 96 7.55 5.14 0.87
N ILE A 97 8.06 3.97 0.53
CA ILE A 97 8.41 3.60 -0.83
C ILE A 97 7.30 2.70 -1.37
N ASN A 98 6.88 2.86 -2.63
CA ASN A 98 5.76 2.13 -3.20
C ASN A 98 6.13 1.54 -4.56
N ASP A 99 5.75 0.28 -4.84
CA ASP A 99 6.06 -0.35 -6.11
C ASP A 99 5.10 -1.50 -6.46
N TYR A 100 4.85 -1.69 -7.76
CA TYR A 100 4.18 -2.91 -8.27
C TYR A 100 5.19 -4.05 -8.52
N TRP A 101 6.46 -3.72 -8.73
CA TRP A 101 7.54 -4.67 -8.87
C TRP A 101 8.08 -5.06 -7.50
N SER A 102 7.31 -5.87 -6.78
CA SER A 102 7.57 -6.20 -5.37
C SER A 102 8.42 -7.47 -5.20
N GLY A 103 9.28 -7.80 -6.17
CA GLY A 103 10.19 -8.95 -6.14
C GLY A 103 11.42 -8.74 -5.22
N PRO A 104 12.42 -9.65 -5.31
CA PRO A 104 13.65 -9.55 -4.51
C PRO A 104 14.38 -8.23 -4.69
N GLU A 105 14.40 -7.68 -5.90
CA GLU A 105 15.08 -6.42 -6.24
C GLU A 105 14.48 -5.23 -5.48
N TYR A 106 13.18 -5.26 -5.20
CA TYR A 106 12.51 -4.24 -4.39
C TYR A 106 12.99 -4.28 -2.94
N ALA A 107 13.07 -5.46 -2.35
CA ALA A 107 13.61 -5.62 -1.00
C ALA A 107 15.10 -5.24 -0.93
N GLU A 108 15.89 -5.55 -1.95
CA GLU A 108 17.29 -5.14 -2.05
C GLU A 108 17.42 -3.62 -2.14
N GLN A 109 16.61 -2.95 -2.95
CA GLN A 109 16.57 -1.49 -3.04
C GLN A 109 16.27 -0.86 -1.69
N ILE A 110 15.26 -1.34 -0.98
CA ILE A 110 14.92 -0.82 0.36
C ILE A 110 16.09 -0.99 1.32
N LYS A 111 16.71 -2.18 1.37
CA LYS A 111 17.86 -2.47 2.23
C LYS A 111 19.06 -1.58 1.90
N ASP A 112 19.32 -1.31 0.61
CA ASP A 112 20.39 -0.39 0.18
C ASP A 112 20.12 1.04 0.67
N LEU A 113 18.91 1.54 0.44
CA LEU A 113 18.51 2.88 0.88
C LEU A 113 18.63 3.03 2.41
N GLN A 114 18.13 2.04 3.17
CA GLN A 114 18.23 2.01 4.64
C GLN A 114 19.72 2.00 5.11
N LYS A 115 20.55 1.18 4.49
CA LYS A 115 22.00 1.10 4.80
C LYS A 115 22.71 2.44 4.58
N ARG A 116 22.24 3.22 3.62
CA ARG A 116 22.75 4.55 3.29
C ARG A 116 22.17 5.66 4.18
N GLY A 117 21.25 5.33 5.07
CA GLY A 117 20.64 6.25 6.02
C GLY A 117 19.36 6.94 5.54
N ALA A 118 18.73 6.44 4.50
CA ALA A 118 17.38 6.91 4.13
C ALA A 118 16.37 6.47 5.20
N ARG A 119 15.54 7.39 5.65
CA ARG A 119 14.38 7.08 6.49
C ARG A 119 13.27 6.53 5.61
N ILE A 120 12.95 5.27 5.78
CA ILE A 120 11.81 4.61 5.15
C ILE A 120 11.01 3.93 6.25
N ASP A 121 9.75 4.31 6.40
CA ASP A 121 8.90 3.83 7.49
C ASP A 121 7.98 2.69 7.05
N VAL A 122 7.61 2.62 5.75
CA VAL A 122 6.67 1.63 5.21
C VAL A 122 7.12 1.17 3.83
N ALA A 123 7.01 -0.13 3.58
CA ALA A 123 7.12 -0.72 2.25
C ALA A 123 5.73 -0.86 1.63
N GLY A 124 5.41 -0.02 0.65
CA GLY A 124 4.20 -0.08 -0.15
C GLY A 124 4.32 -1.14 -1.24
N SER A 125 3.27 -1.91 -1.46
CA SER A 125 3.20 -2.91 -2.53
C SER A 125 1.88 -2.78 -3.26
N GLN A 126 1.93 -2.76 -4.59
CA GLN A 126 0.75 -2.74 -5.42
C GLN A 126 0.41 -4.16 -5.91
N MET A 127 -0.87 -4.46 -6.04
CA MET A 127 -1.34 -5.69 -6.66
C MET A 127 -2.53 -5.38 -7.58
N HIS A 128 -2.29 -5.47 -8.88
CA HIS A 128 -3.30 -5.15 -9.88
C HIS A 128 -3.63 -6.38 -10.74
N LEU A 129 -4.87 -6.82 -10.69
CA LEU A 129 -5.47 -7.73 -11.64
C LEU A 129 -6.28 -6.89 -12.65
N PHE A 130 -5.55 -6.15 -13.50
CA PHE A 130 -6.16 -5.25 -14.50
C PHE A 130 -6.81 -6.01 -15.66
N ASP A 131 -6.22 -7.13 -16.09
CA ASP A 131 -6.79 -7.94 -17.15
C ASP A 131 -7.93 -8.82 -16.59
N PRO A 132 -9.19 -8.64 -17.05
CA PRO A 132 -10.32 -9.49 -16.65
C PRO A 132 -10.07 -10.99 -16.84
N LYS A 133 -9.22 -11.34 -17.81
CA LYS A 133 -8.84 -12.72 -18.06
C LYS A 133 -8.09 -13.35 -16.88
N GLN A 134 -7.27 -12.59 -16.13
CA GLN A 134 -6.61 -13.09 -14.94
C GLN A 134 -7.63 -13.57 -13.89
N CYS A 135 -8.70 -12.81 -13.70
CA CYS A 135 -9.76 -13.19 -12.76
C CYS A 135 -10.54 -14.43 -13.22
N LEU A 136 -10.78 -14.59 -14.53
CA LEU A 136 -11.33 -15.82 -15.08
C LEU A 136 -10.39 -17.02 -14.91
N ASP A 137 -9.11 -16.82 -15.13
CA ASP A 137 -8.09 -17.86 -14.97
C ASP A 137 -7.97 -18.30 -13.50
N ILE A 138 -8.02 -17.38 -12.54
CA ILE A 138 -8.09 -17.70 -11.10
C ILE A 138 -9.36 -18.51 -10.79
N ALA A 139 -10.51 -18.08 -11.31
CA ALA A 139 -11.78 -18.80 -11.13
C ALA A 139 -11.78 -20.20 -11.76
N ALA A 140 -10.97 -20.41 -12.79
CA ALA A 140 -10.72 -21.71 -13.42
C ALA A 140 -9.66 -22.57 -12.72
N GLY A 141 -9.08 -22.09 -11.59
CA GLY A 141 -8.09 -22.82 -10.81
C GLY A 141 -6.66 -22.71 -11.32
N LYS A 142 -6.33 -21.71 -12.16
CA LYS A 142 -4.94 -21.47 -12.56
C LYS A 142 -4.13 -20.86 -11.42
N GLU A 143 -2.85 -21.12 -11.40
CA GLU A 143 -1.92 -20.68 -10.37
C GLU A 143 -1.53 -19.20 -10.51
N ILE A 144 -2.48 -18.32 -10.24
CA ILE A 144 -2.31 -16.85 -10.19
C ILE A 144 -2.69 -16.39 -8.78
N GLN A 145 -1.81 -15.64 -8.11
CA GLN A 145 -2.00 -15.15 -6.74
C GLN A 145 -2.33 -16.29 -5.76
N THR A 146 -1.63 -17.42 -5.90
CA THR A 146 -1.77 -18.54 -4.96
C THR A 146 -1.27 -18.15 -3.57
N PRO A 147 -1.69 -18.85 -2.50
CA PRO A 147 -1.19 -18.60 -1.14
C PRO A 147 0.33 -18.59 -1.06
N ASN A 148 1.00 -19.53 -1.72
CA ASN A 148 2.46 -19.62 -1.72
C ASN A 148 3.12 -18.43 -2.44
N GLN A 149 2.57 -18.01 -3.58
CA GLN A 149 3.07 -16.84 -4.30
C GLN A 149 2.94 -15.57 -3.45
N ILE A 150 1.78 -15.38 -2.80
CA ILE A 150 1.52 -14.22 -1.94
C ILE A 150 2.45 -14.24 -0.72
N TRP A 151 2.55 -15.36 0.00
CA TRP A 151 3.40 -15.43 1.18
C TRP A 151 4.88 -15.27 0.85
N ASN A 152 5.37 -15.84 -0.25
CA ASN A 152 6.75 -15.66 -0.70
C ASN A 152 7.04 -14.19 -0.98
N LEU A 153 6.13 -13.50 -1.67
CA LEU A 153 6.26 -12.07 -1.96
C LEU A 153 6.26 -11.24 -0.67
N MET A 154 5.28 -11.44 0.20
CA MET A 154 5.17 -10.69 1.45
C MET A 154 6.36 -10.97 2.38
N ASN A 155 6.84 -12.20 2.44
CA ASN A 155 8.03 -12.55 3.22
C ASN A 155 9.30 -11.89 2.69
N SER A 156 9.47 -11.81 1.37
CA SER A 156 10.61 -11.10 0.76
C SER A 156 10.63 -9.63 1.17
N ILE A 157 9.46 -8.95 1.12
CA ILE A 157 9.36 -7.55 1.58
C ILE A 157 9.59 -7.47 3.09
N ALA A 158 9.04 -8.40 3.87
CA ALA A 158 9.18 -8.42 5.33
C ALA A 158 10.64 -8.55 5.81
N GLU A 159 11.55 -9.07 4.98
CA GLU A 159 12.98 -9.12 5.26
C GLU A 159 13.63 -7.72 5.38
N THR A 160 12.99 -6.68 4.90
CA THR A 160 13.43 -5.28 5.10
C THR A 160 13.23 -4.80 6.54
N GLY A 161 12.46 -5.53 7.34
CA GLY A 161 12.06 -5.15 8.70
C GLY A 161 10.92 -4.15 8.77
N LEU A 162 10.43 -3.65 7.62
CA LEU A 162 9.38 -2.64 7.56
C LEU A 162 7.97 -3.26 7.65
N PRO A 163 6.98 -2.52 8.16
CA PRO A 163 5.58 -2.82 7.93
C PRO A 163 5.25 -2.72 6.44
N ILE A 164 4.30 -3.55 5.99
CA ILE A 164 3.88 -3.64 4.60
C ILE A 164 2.50 -3.01 4.44
N HIS A 165 2.37 -2.09 3.52
CA HIS A 165 1.09 -1.55 3.09
C HIS A 165 0.79 -2.02 1.66
N LEU A 166 -0.26 -2.84 1.49
CA LEU A 166 -0.80 -3.04 0.14
C LEU A 166 -1.52 -1.76 -0.25
N SER A 167 -0.78 -0.88 -0.88
CA SER A 167 -1.14 0.51 -1.12
C SER A 167 -2.17 0.68 -2.24
N GLU A 168 -2.15 -0.25 -3.20
CA GLU A 168 -3.00 -0.18 -4.39
C GLU A 168 -3.45 -1.57 -4.80
N ILE A 169 -4.73 -1.88 -4.57
CA ILE A 169 -5.31 -3.16 -4.95
C ILE A 169 -6.38 -2.95 -6.02
N THR A 170 -6.21 -3.62 -7.15
CA THR A 170 -7.23 -3.68 -8.20
C THR A 170 -7.58 -5.14 -8.49
N ILE A 171 -8.85 -5.48 -8.43
CA ILE A 171 -9.39 -6.77 -8.85
C ILE A 171 -10.53 -6.48 -9.81
N THR A 172 -10.33 -6.78 -11.09
CA THR A 172 -11.31 -6.47 -12.12
C THR A 172 -12.40 -7.53 -12.17
N SER A 173 -13.66 -7.09 -12.20
CA SER A 173 -14.77 -7.97 -12.52
C SER A 173 -14.64 -8.44 -13.98
N PRO A 174 -14.68 -9.75 -14.27
CA PRO A 174 -14.55 -10.22 -15.65
C PRO A 174 -15.80 -9.96 -16.52
N GLY A 175 -16.82 -9.33 -15.96
CA GLY A 175 -18.03 -8.91 -16.64
C GLY A 175 -18.89 -8.02 -15.75
N THR A 176 -19.91 -7.40 -16.32
CA THR A 176 -20.88 -6.57 -15.58
C THR A 176 -22.05 -7.39 -15.01
N ASP A 177 -22.15 -8.66 -15.38
CA ASP A 177 -23.18 -9.58 -14.94
C ASP A 177 -22.94 -10.10 -13.50
N LEU A 178 -23.93 -10.80 -12.96
CA LEU A 178 -23.85 -11.37 -11.62
C LEU A 178 -22.66 -12.32 -11.47
N LYS A 179 -22.34 -13.11 -12.49
CA LYS A 179 -21.21 -14.06 -12.46
C LYS A 179 -19.87 -13.33 -12.36
N GLY A 180 -19.67 -12.26 -13.14
CA GLY A 180 -18.48 -11.44 -13.07
C GLY A 180 -18.30 -10.83 -11.68
N GLN A 181 -19.36 -10.28 -11.09
CA GLN A 181 -19.33 -9.73 -9.74
C GLN A 181 -19.01 -10.80 -8.67
N GLN A 182 -19.59 -12.01 -8.80
CA GLN A 182 -19.28 -13.11 -7.89
C GLN A 182 -17.80 -13.50 -7.95
N ILE A 183 -17.22 -13.58 -9.14
CA ILE A 183 -15.79 -13.87 -9.31
C ILE A 183 -14.93 -12.79 -8.62
N GLN A 184 -15.22 -11.51 -8.88
CA GLN A 184 -14.51 -10.41 -8.21
C GLN A 184 -14.62 -10.50 -6.69
N ALA A 185 -15.81 -10.74 -6.16
CA ALA A 185 -16.07 -10.82 -4.72
C ALA A 185 -15.32 -11.98 -4.05
N VAL A 186 -15.33 -13.16 -4.66
CA VAL A 186 -14.64 -14.35 -4.13
C VAL A 186 -13.13 -14.15 -4.14
N ILE A 187 -12.57 -13.60 -5.22
CA ILE A 187 -11.14 -13.30 -5.31
C ILE A 187 -10.76 -12.26 -4.24
N ALA A 188 -11.50 -11.16 -4.14
CA ALA A 188 -11.26 -10.13 -3.14
C ALA A 188 -11.30 -10.69 -1.72
N HIS A 189 -12.34 -11.46 -1.38
CA HIS A 189 -12.48 -12.10 -0.08
C HIS A 189 -11.27 -12.99 0.27
N ASN A 190 -10.84 -13.84 -0.67
CA ASN A 190 -9.76 -14.79 -0.41
C ASN A 190 -8.40 -14.11 -0.32
N LEU A 191 -8.10 -13.14 -1.19
CA LEU A 191 -6.85 -12.39 -1.18
C LEU A 191 -6.73 -11.53 0.09
N TYR A 192 -7.79 -10.84 0.50
CA TYR A 192 -7.78 -10.05 1.74
C TYR A 192 -7.49 -10.93 2.96
N ARG A 193 -8.04 -12.14 3.03
CA ARG A 193 -7.74 -13.08 4.13
C ARG A 193 -6.28 -13.52 4.12
N LEU A 194 -5.69 -13.78 2.96
CA LEU A 194 -4.28 -14.13 2.85
C LEU A 194 -3.39 -12.96 3.31
N TRP A 195 -3.63 -11.76 2.80
CA TRP A 195 -2.87 -10.58 3.18
C TRP A 195 -3.02 -10.21 4.66
N PHE A 196 -4.22 -10.28 5.18
CA PHE A 196 -4.48 -10.05 6.62
C PHE A 196 -3.75 -11.07 7.51
N SER A 197 -3.45 -12.26 7.01
CA SER A 197 -2.67 -13.27 7.75
C SER A 197 -1.17 -12.97 7.82
N CYS A 198 -0.65 -12.04 7.00
CA CYS A 198 0.75 -11.67 6.97
C CYS A 198 1.11 -10.83 8.21
N LYS A 199 2.15 -11.26 8.95
CA LYS A 199 2.52 -10.65 10.25
C LYS A 199 2.83 -9.16 10.15
N ASN A 200 3.49 -8.74 9.07
CA ASN A 200 3.96 -7.36 8.89
C ASN A 200 2.92 -6.47 8.16
N MET A 201 1.75 -7.00 7.83
CA MET A 201 0.72 -6.24 7.14
C MET A 201 0.15 -5.16 8.05
N MET A 202 0.25 -3.89 7.63
CA MET A 202 -0.28 -2.75 8.35
C MET A 202 -1.56 -2.17 7.72
N GLY A 203 -1.77 -2.38 6.44
CA GLY A 203 -2.93 -1.83 5.72
C GLY A 203 -3.11 -2.42 4.33
N ILE A 204 -4.35 -2.36 3.84
CA ILE A 204 -4.73 -2.79 2.49
C ILE A 204 -5.68 -1.72 1.94
N THR A 205 -5.32 -1.10 0.81
CA THR A 205 -6.09 -0.02 0.18
C THR A 205 -6.57 -0.45 -1.20
N TRP A 206 -7.88 -0.35 -1.42
CA TRP A 206 -8.47 -0.57 -2.74
C TRP A 206 -8.24 0.67 -3.62
N TRP A 207 -7.78 0.45 -4.88
CA TRP A 207 -7.39 1.55 -5.77
C TRP A 207 -8.58 2.26 -6.41
N ASN A 208 -9.33 1.57 -7.23
CA ASN A 208 -10.49 2.13 -7.95
C ASN A 208 -11.78 1.87 -7.18
N VAL A 209 -12.25 2.82 -6.38
CA VAL A 209 -13.41 2.61 -5.50
C VAL A 209 -14.72 2.52 -6.27
N VAL A 210 -14.86 3.27 -7.37
CA VAL A 210 -16.10 3.35 -8.18
C VAL A 210 -15.80 2.91 -9.61
N ASP A 211 -16.68 2.13 -10.20
CA ASP A 211 -16.60 1.74 -11.62
C ASP A 211 -16.53 2.99 -12.52
N ASP A 212 -15.82 2.92 -13.63
CA ASP A 212 -15.57 4.00 -14.60
C ASP A 212 -14.87 5.26 -14.00
N CYS A 213 -14.23 5.15 -12.84
CA CYS A 213 -13.49 6.24 -12.20
C CYS A 213 -11.98 6.01 -12.10
N GLY A 214 -11.45 4.96 -12.74
CA GLY A 214 -10.01 4.69 -12.82
C GLY A 214 -9.27 5.67 -13.72
N ALA A 215 -7.95 5.57 -13.73
CA ALA A 215 -7.11 6.33 -14.65
C ALA A 215 -7.32 5.87 -16.10
N LEU A 216 -6.89 6.71 -17.04
CA LEU A 216 -6.99 6.37 -18.46
C LEU A 216 -6.23 5.07 -18.78
N GLY A 217 -6.92 4.10 -19.35
CA GLY A 217 -6.35 2.78 -19.68
C GLY A 217 -6.56 1.71 -18.61
N GLU A 218 -7.07 2.07 -17.45
CA GLU A 218 -7.48 1.10 -16.42
C GLU A 218 -8.85 0.50 -16.69
N PRO A 219 -9.14 -0.71 -16.15
CA PRO A 219 -10.41 -1.38 -16.39
C PRO A 219 -11.59 -0.61 -15.75
N SER A 220 -12.68 -0.51 -16.50
CA SER A 220 -13.88 0.24 -16.10
C SER A 220 -14.68 -0.45 -14.98
N VAL A 221 -14.51 -1.74 -14.75
CA VAL A 221 -15.31 -2.57 -13.82
C VAL A 221 -14.49 -3.09 -12.63
N SER A 222 -13.60 -2.29 -12.13
CA SER A 222 -12.72 -2.64 -11.00
C SER A 222 -13.14 -2.05 -9.65
N GLY A 223 -14.24 -1.29 -9.62
CA GLY A 223 -14.74 -0.65 -8.41
C GLY A 223 -15.35 -1.62 -7.39
N LEU A 224 -15.52 -1.12 -6.17
CA LEU A 224 -16.35 -1.70 -5.11
C LEU A 224 -17.81 -1.23 -5.23
N PHE A 225 -18.01 -0.11 -5.91
CA PHE A 225 -19.32 0.50 -6.17
C PHE A 225 -19.53 0.63 -7.67
N PHE A 226 -20.79 0.51 -8.06
CA PHE A 226 -21.21 0.91 -9.40
C PHE A 226 -21.13 2.42 -9.58
N ARG A 227 -21.31 2.90 -10.82
CA ARG A 227 -21.27 4.33 -11.14
C ARG A 227 -22.32 5.16 -10.40
N ASP A 228 -23.45 4.57 -10.06
CA ASP A 228 -24.53 5.17 -9.28
C ASP A 228 -24.32 5.10 -7.76
N MET A 229 -23.15 4.68 -7.33
CA MET A 229 -22.76 4.49 -5.92
C MET A 229 -23.48 3.32 -5.22
N SER A 230 -24.21 2.48 -5.92
CA SER A 230 -24.74 1.24 -5.33
C SER A 230 -23.59 0.24 -5.09
N PRO A 231 -23.58 -0.48 -3.95
CA PRO A 231 -22.49 -1.38 -3.60
C PRO A 231 -22.52 -2.65 -4.45
N LYS A 232 -21.33 -3.14 -4.83
CA LYS A 232 -21.14 -4.41 -5.54
C LYS A 232 -20.96 -5.56 -4.54
N LEU A 233 -21.02 -6.80 -5.04
CA LEU A 233 -20.79 -7.99 -4.21
C LEU A 233 -19.39 -7.98 -3.54
N SER A 234 -18.39 -7.43 -4.20
CA SER A 234 -17.04 -7.25 -3.64
C SER A 234 -17.03 -6.33 -2.43
N PHE A 235 -17.82 -5.23 -2.44
CA PHE A 235 -17.99 -4.39 -1.26
C PHE A 235 -18.57 -5.20 -0.09
N HIS A 236 -19.69 -5.89 -0.31
CA HIS A 236 -20.31 -6.68 0.76
C HIS A 236 -19.40 -7.79 1.30
N ALA A 237 -18.59 -8.42 0.44
CA ALA A 237 -17.62 -9.43 0.87
C ALA A 237 -16.55 -8.83 1.79
N LEU A 238 -16.01 -7.65 1.47
CA LEU A 238 -15.01 -6.97 2.28
C LEU A 238 -15.61 -6.36 3.54
N ASP A 239 -16.79 -5.77 3.46
CA ASP A 239 -17.52 -5.25 4.63
C ASP A 239 -17.75 -6.35 5.66
N ASN A 240 -18.21 -7.53 5.21
CA ASN A 240 -18.38 -8.68 6.10
C ASN A 240 -17.05 -9.14 6.76
N LEU A 241 -15.93 -9.12 6.02
CA LEU A 241 -14.63 -9.44 6.61
C LEU A 241 -14.21 -8.40 7.66
N ILE A 242 -14.25 -7.12 7.30
CA ILE A 242 -13.65 -6.03 8.08
C ILE A 242 -14.51 -5.69 9.29
N ASN A 243 -15.82 -5.53 9.08
CA ASN A 243 -16.73 -5.01 10.10
C ASN A 243 -17.44 -6.09 10.91
N HIS A 244 -17.37 -7.36 10.49
CA HIS A 244 -18.02 -8.48 11.20
C HIS A 244 -17.05 -9.60 11.55
N THR A 245 -16.38 -10.24 10.55
CA THR A 245 -15.54 -11.42 10.78
C THR A 245 -14.28 -11.11 11.59
N TRP A 246 -13.63 -9.97 11.31
CA TRP A 246 -12.39 -9.55 11.98
C TRP A 246 -12.63 -8.66 13.20
N LYS A 247 -13.86 -8.32 13.50
CA LYS A 247 -14.24 -7.63 14.73
C LYS A 247 -14.37 -8.64 15.86
N THR A 248 -13.62 -8.44 16.93
CA THR A 248 -13.76 -9.23 18.15
C THR A 248 -14.73 -8.55 19.10
N GLU A 249 -15.86 -9.21 19.36
CA GLU A 249 -16.84 -8.79 20.34
C GLU A 249 -17.16 -10.01 21.21
N THR A 250 -16.90 -9.93 22.51
CA THR A 250 -17.08 -11.07 23.42
C THR A 250 -17.32 -10.61 24.86
N SER A 251 -18.05 -11.41 25.61
CA SER A 251 -18.21 -11.25 27.06
C SER A 251 -17.59 -12.44 27.76
N VAL A 252 -16.74 -12.18 28.74
CA VAL A 252 -16.06 -13.22 29.51
C VAL A 252 -16.22 -12.96 31.00
N LYS A 253 -16.29 -14.02 31.82
CA LYS A 253 -16.33 -13.91 33.27
C LYS A 253 -14.93 -13.91 33.83
N ALA A 254 -14.67 -13.01 34.80
CA ALA A 254 -13.44 -13.02 35.57
C ALA A 254 -13.35 -14.30 36.42
N GLY A 255 -12.14 -14.87 36.45
CA GLY A 255 -11.84 -15.96 37.38
C GLY A 255 -11.84 -15.48 38.82
N LYS A 256 -11.71 -16.42 39.82
CA LYS A 256 -11.66 -16.09 41.25
C LYS A 256 -10.51 -15.15 41.63
N ASN A 257 -9.44 -15.13 40.82
CA ASN A 257 -8.28 -14.26 40.98
C ASN A 257 -8.44 -12.90 40.27
N GLY A 258 -9.60 -12.63 39.65
CA GLY A 258 -9.84 -11.41 38.86
C GLY A 258 -9.26 -11.42 37.44
N GLU A 259 -8.68 -12.53 37.02
CA GLU A 259 -8.14 -12.62 35.64
C GLU A 259 -9.20 -12.99 34.62
N VAL A 260 -9.09 -12.40 33.46
CA VAL A 260 -9.86 -12.77 32.24
C VAL A 260 -8.92 -13.18 31.14
N LYS A 261 -9.34 -14.15 30.30
CA LYS A 261 -8.62 -14.58 29.12
C LYS A 261 -9.57 -14.61 27.95
N PHE A 262 -9.19 -13.96 26.86
CA PHE A 262 -9.92 -14.03 25.61
C PHE A 262 -8.94 -14.11 24.42
N ARG A 263 -9.44 -14.51 23.28
CA ARG A 263 -8.72 -14.50 22.01
C ARG A 263 -9.39 -13.51 21.07
N GLY A 264 -8.61 -12.65 20.47
CA GLY A 264 -9.10 -11.66 19.52
C GLY A 264 -8.09 -11.34 18.41
N PHE A 265 -8.54 -10.60 17.43
CA PHE A 265 -7.66 -10.04 16.41
C PHE A 265 -6.81 -8.93 17.01
N ARG A 266 -5.67 -8.60 16.37
CA ARG A 266 -4.86 -7.45 16.77
C ARG A 266 -5.64 -6.16 16.56
N GLY A 267 -5.44 -5.18 17.43
CA GLY A 267 -6.11 -3.89 17.31
C GLY A 267 -6.44 -3.25 18.63
N ASN A 268 -7.23 -2.18 18.58
CA ASN A 268 -7.69 -1.45 19.75
C ASN A 268 -8.97 -2.07 20.28
N TYR A 269 -9.01 -2.28 21.59
CA TYR A 269 -10.14 -2.83 22.32
C TYR A 269 -10.65 -1.80 23.33
N GLU A 270 -11.94 -1.67 23.39
CA GLU A 270 -12.66 -1.08 24.49
C GLU A 270 -13.13 -2.20 25.41
N ILE A 271 -12.67 -2.20 26.67
CA ILE A 271 -12.99 -3.24 27.65
C ILE A 271 -13.81 -2.60 28.76
N THR A 272 -15.07 -3.01 28.90
CA THR A 272 -15.95 -2.56 29.95
C THR A 272 -16.10 -3.66 31.01
N TYR A 273 -15.99 -3.30 32.29
CA TYR A 273 -16.10 -4.23 33.41
C TYR A 273 -16.72 -3.55 34.64
N ILE A 274 -17.28 -4.34 35.55
CA ILE A 274 -17.76 -3.86 36.83
C ILE A 274 -16.65 -4.05 37.87
N ASP A 275 -16.27 -2.98 38.56
CA ASP A 275 -15.26 -2.99 39.60
C ASP A 275 -15.80 -3.59 40.92
N ARG A 276 -14.94 -3.64 41.95
CA ARG A 276 -15.31 -4.21 43.28
C ARG A 276 -16.37 -3.40 44.01
N ASP A 277 -16.49 -2.12 43.67
CA ASP A 277 -17.44 -1.19 44.29
C ASP A 277 -18.78 -1.17 43.55
N GLY A 278 -18.90 -1.96 42.48
CA GLY A 278 -20.11 -2.07 41.65
C GLY A 278 -20.22 -1.00 40.57
N ASN A 279 -19.16 -0.25 40.32
CA ASN A 279 -19.15 0.78 39.26
C ASN A 279 -18.68 0.21 37.93
N GLU A 280 -19.30 0.68 36.85
CA GLU A 280 -18.85 0.37 35.50
C GLU A 280 -17.59 1.17 35.16
N GLN A 281 -16.58 0.47 34.69
CA GLN A 281 -15.29 1.02 34.22
C GLN A 281 -15.06 0.65 32.78
N THR A 282 -14.45 1.57 32.01
CA THR A 282 -14.04 1.33 30.64
C THR A 282 -12.56 1.66 30.47
N VAL A 283 -11.81 0.75 29.88
CA VAL A 283 -10.39 0.94 29.57
C VAL A 283 -10.12 0.63 28.11
N MET A 284 -9.19 1.38 27.52
CA MET A 284 -8.69 1.12 26.17
C MET A 284 -7.45 0.22 26.26
N TYR A 285 -7.42 -0.83 25.46
CA TYR A 285 -6.31 -1.76 25.39
C TYR A 285 -5.88 -1.98 23.95
N HIS A 286 -4.58 -1.95 23.67
CA HIS A 286 -4.04 -2.26 22.36
C HIS A 286 -3.40 -3.64 22.33
N LEU A 287 -4.03 -4.58 21.63
CA LEU A 287 -3.50 -5.93 21.40
C LEU A 287 -2.53 -5.89 20.20
N LYS A 288 -1.25 -6.12 20.50
CA LYS A 288 -0.16 -6.12 19.49
C LYS A 288 -0.08 -7.42 18.71
#